data_9650a5d68bd7b1c9e229d839a0e722fe
#
_entry.id   9650a5d68bd7b1c9e229d839a0e722fe
#
_cell.length_a   1.000
_cell.length_b   1.000
_cell.length_c   1.000
_cell.angle_alpha   90.00
_cell.angle_beta   90.00
_cell.angle_gamma   90.00
#
_symmetry.space_group_name_H-M   'P 1'
#
loop_
_entity.id
_entity.type
_entity.pdbx_description
1 polymer ?
#
loop_
_entity_poly.entity_id
_entity_poly.type
_entity_poly.pdbx_seq_one_letter_code
_entity_poly.pdbx_strand_id
1 'polypeptide(L)'
;MTVLSRFTFGLALAALVATSAAPLSADQAKELRIGYQKDGVLLIVKQQGALEKRLAQAGVKLSWVEFQSGPPLLEALNSGAIDIGQTGDTPPIYAQAAGSKLVYLAAAPDLGKRSGILVRADSGITKVADLKGKRVAFTRGSSAHNVVVRLLANAGLTFADIQPVDLQPADAAAAFRNGGIDAWAIWDPFFALGQRFPNARTLTDAEKAPSNRFFLAGADYAAQNPDAVSTFVQELDRASRWATAHPADLATLFSSVTGVDPDVEKIVAARDVYTIHYLDNAIIHQQQQIADAFQQLGLIPHAVDVRAIAYVPSAKARAALAQAERQ
;
A
#
# COMPACT_ATOMS: atom_id res chain seq x y z
N MET A 1 68.95 72.76 4.99
CA MET A 1 68.14 73.49 4.00
C MET A 1 67.14 72.51 3.37
N THR A 2 65.86 72.66 3.69
CA THR A 2 64.81 71.70 3.56
C THR A 2 63.98 72.01 2.30
N VAL A 3 63.73 71.06 1.43
CA VAL A 3 62.81 71.21 0.31
C VAL A 3 61.63 70.23 0.54
N LEU A 4 60.43 70.78 0.80
CA LEU A 4 59.19 70.06 0.86
C LEU A 4 58.68 69.73 -0.57
N SER A 5 58.41 68.48 -0.83
CA SER A 5 57.69 68.04 -2.02
C SER A 5 56.26 67.66 -1.65
N ARG A 6 55.26 68.31 -2.24
CA ARG A 6 53.84 68.07 -2.06
C ARG A 6 53.40 66.96 -3.02
N PHE A 7 52.93 65.86 -2.47
CA PHE A 7 52.21 64.81 -3.23
C PHE A 7 50.69 65.03 -3.14
N THR A 8 50.09 65.30 -4.26
CA THR A 8 48.62 65.36 -4.42
C THR A 8 48.08 63.94 -4.62
N PHE A 9 47.23 63.50 -3.68
CA PHE A 9 46.49 62.25 -3.79
C PHE A 9 45.19 62.47 -4.60
N GLY A 10 45.12 61.84 -5.79
CA GLY A 10 43.90 61.79 -6.59
C GLY A 10 43.03 60.65 -6.08
N LEU A 11 41.82 60.98 -5.58
CA LEU A 11 40.79 60.03 -5.22
C LEU A 11 40.09 59.50 -6.48
N ALA A 12 40.34 58.24 -6.89
CA ALA A 12 39.55 57.58 -7.92
C ALA A 12 38.33 56.90 -7.25
N LEU A 13 37.15 57.43 -7.53
CA LEU A 13 35.85 56.87 -7.07
C LEU A 13 35.48 55.68 -7.95
N ALA A 14 35.75 54.45 -7.52
CA ALA A 14 35.28 53.25 -8.19
C ALA A 14 33.80 52.99 -7.83
N ALA A 15 32.90 53.23 -8.79
CA ALA A 15 31.49 52.86 -8.68
C ALA A 15 31.33 51.34 -8.76
N LEU A 16 31.02 50.72 -7.62
CA LEU A 16 30.69 49.31 -7.54
C LEU A 16 29.22 49.12 -8.06
N VAL A 17 29.06 48.64 -9.27
CA VAL A 17 27.74 48.21 -9.79
C VAL A 17 27.42 46.87 -9.17
N ALA A 18 26.63 46.87 -8.09
CA ALA A 18 26.07 45.67 -7.51
C ALA A 18 24.96 45.14 -8.45
N THR A 19 25.30 44.18 -9.29
CA THR A 19 24.32 43.38 -10.03
C THR A 19 23.62 42.46 -9.03
N SER A 20 22.42 42.84 -8.59
CA SER A 20 21.51 41.97 -7.84
C SER A 20 21.11 40.81 -8.76
N ALA A 21 21.79 39.68 -8.65
CA ALA A 21 21.30 38.43 -9.20
C ALA A 21 20.08 38.01 -8.36
N ALA A 22 18.88 38.27 -8.86
CA ALA A 22 17.66 37.69 -8.32
C ALA A 22 17.85 36.14 -8.36
N PRO A 23 17.58 35.42 -7.26
CA PRO A 23 17.57 33.99 -7.32
C PRO A 23 16.49 33.59 -8.34
N LEU A 24 16.87 32.93 -9.43
CA LEU A 24 15.93 32.13 -10.22
C LEU A 24 15.45 31.03 -9.25
N SER A 25 14.28 31.25 -8.64
CA SER A 25 13.48 30.16 -8.13
C SER A 25 13.12 29.32 -9.34
N ALA A 26 13.93 28.31 -9.64
CA ALA A 26 13.47 27.20 -10.44
C ALA A 26 12.22 26.68 -9.73
N ASP A 27 11.07 26.91 -10.33
CA ASP A 27 9.80 26.32 -9.91
C ASP A 27 10.02 24.81 -9.98
N GLN A 28 10.45 24.21 -8.86
CA GLN A 28 10.63 22.75 -8.80
C GLN A 28 9.25 22.18 -9.05
N ALA A 29 9.09 21.53 -10.21
CA ALA A 29 7.87 20.86 -10.56
C ALA A 29 7.44 20.00 -9.35
N LYS A 30 6.25 20.27 -8.83
CA LYS A 30 5.72 19.48 -7.71
C LYS A 30 5.78 18.02 -8.10
N GLU A 31 6.31 17.18 -7.23
CA GLU A 31 6.41 15.75 -7.48
C GLU A 31 5.40 15.01 -6.58
N LEU A 32 4.74 13.99 -7.14
CA LEU A 32 3.97 12.99 -6.44
C LEU A 32 4.65 11.63 -6.62
N ARG A 33 5.02 10.98 -5.54
CA ARG A 33 5.65 9.67 -5.54
C ARG A 33 4.67 8.65 -4.99
N ILE A 34 4.31 7.64 -5.79
CA ILE A 34 3.33 6.63 -5.41
C ILE A 34 4.00 5.27 -5.24
N GLY A 35 3.87 4.69 -4.04
CA GLY A 35 4.26 3.32 -3.76
C GLY A 35 3.16 2.34 -4.19
N TYR A 36 3.54 1.28 -4.92
CA TYR A 36 2.61 0.27 -5.38
C TYR A 36 3.14 -1.14 -5.20
N GLN A 37 2.25 -2.12 -5.22
CA GLN A 37 2.54 -3.55 -5.29
C GLN A 37 2.05 -4.09 -6.63
N LYS A 38 2.52 -5.26 -7.06
CA LYS A 38 2.13 -5.88 -8.35
C LYS A 38 0.73 -6.50 -8.30
N ASP A 39 -0.23 -5.81 -7.69
CA ASP A 39 -1.62 -6.24 -7.60
C ASP A 39 -2.60 -5.06 -7.50
N GLY A 40 -3.87 -5.37 -7.73
CA GLY A 40 -4.99 -4.48 -7.44
C GLY A 40 -5.13 -3.27 -8.36
N VAL A 41 -6.04 -2.39 -7.96
CA VAL A 41 -6.46 -1.26 -8.81
C VAL A 41 -5.35 -0.24 -9.07
N LEU A 42 -4.40 -0.09 -8.15
CA LEU A 42 -3.31 0.88 -8.32
C LEU A 42 -2.37 0.49 -9.47
N LEU A 43 -2.19 -0.80 -9.72
CA LEU A 43 -1.47 -1.29 -10.88
C LEU A 43 -2.19 -0.92 -12.19
N ILE A 44 -3.53 -0.96 -12.20
CA ILE A 44 -4.35 -0.56 -13.36
C ILE A 44 -4.16 0.94 -13.63
N VAL A 45 -4.26 1.79 -12.58
CA VAL A 45 -4.04 3.25 -12.69
C VAL A 45 -2.68 3.54 -13.33
N LYS A 46 -1.63 2.87 -12.83
CA LYS A 46 -0.27 3.02 -13.36
C LYS A 46 -0.19 2.65 -14.83
N GLN A 47 -0.78 1.54 -15.25
CA GLN A 47 -0.70 1.06 -16.63
C GLN A 47 -1.52 1.90 -17.61
N GLN A 48 -2.64 2.46 -17.17
CA GLN A 48 -3.47 3.33 -18.00
C GLN A 48 -2.87 4.72 -18.23
N GLY A 49 -2.00 5.19 -17.33
CA GLY A 49 -1.28 6.46 -17.47
C GLY A 49 -2.16 7.72 -17.47
N ALA A 50 -3.42 7.61 -17.05
CA ALA A 50 -4.33 8.74 -17.05
C ALA A 50 -4.07 9.68 -15.88
N LEU A 51 -3.67 9.15 -14.73
CA LEU A 51 -3.27 9.93 -13.58
C LEU A 51 -2.05 10.82 -13.89
N GLU A 52 -1.05 10.27 -14.56
CA GLU A 52 0.13 11.01 -15.01
C GLU A 52 -0.25 12.19 -15.90
N LYS A 53 -1.13 11.96 -16.89
CA LYS A 53 -1.59 13.00 -17.82
C LYS A 53 -2.34 14.12 -17.09
N ARG A 54 -3.23 13.77 -16.16
CA ARG A 54 -3.99 14.76 -15.37
C ARG A 54 -3.09 15.58 -14.46
N LEU A 55 -2.15 14.94 -13.78
CA LEU A 55 -1.21 15.60 -12.87
C LEU A 55 -0.24 16.49 -13.64
N ALA A 56 0.25 16.05 -14.81
CA ALA A 56 1.13 16.85 -15.66
C ALA A 56 0.45 18.16 -16.12
N GLN A 57 -0.87 18.15 -16.39
CA GLN A 57 -1.63 19.36 -16.71
C GLN A 57 -1.68 20.36 -15.53
N ALA A 58 -1.53 19.86 -14.30
CA ALA A 58 -1.44 20.66 -13.08
C ALA A 58 0.03 21.00 -12.68
N GLY A 59 1.01 20.70 -13.55
CA GLY A 59 2.44 20.92 -13.25
C GLY A 59 3.02 19.95 -12.22
N VAL A 60 2.38 18.80 -11.98
CA VAL A 60 2.85 17.78 -11.03
C VAL A 60 3.46 16.62 -11.81
N LYS A 61 4.73 16.29 -11.51
CA LYS A 61 5.40 15.08 -12.02
C LYS A 61 5.02 13.90 -11.17
N LEU A 62 4.64 12.76 -11.78
CA LEU A 62 4.36 11.51 -11.09
C LEU A 62 5.52 10.53 -11.24
N SER A 63 5.88 9.87 -10.15
CA SER A 63 6.82 8.74 -10.14
C SER A 63 6.24 7.56 -9.35
N TRP A 64 6.62 6.34 -9.74
CA TRP A 64 6.16 5.09 -9.14
C TRP A 64 7.29 4.31 -8.53
N VAL A 65 7.07 3.79 -7.31
CA VAL A 65 8.04 2.97 -6.57
C VAL A 65 7.40 1.63 -6.23
N GLU A 66 8.03 0.53 -6.65
CA GLU A 66 7.53 -0.83 -6.42
C GLU A 66 7.97 -1.36 -5.06
N PHE A 67 7.05 -2.04 -4.36
CA PHE A 67 7.30 -2.72 -3.09
C PHE A 67 6.77 -4.16 -3.13
N GLN A 68 7.44 -5.06 -2.44
CA GLN A 68 7.03 -6.47 -2.35
C GLN A 68 5.85 -6.69 -1.39
N SER A 69 5.69 -5.81 -0.39
CA SER A 69 4.65 -5.93 0.64
C SER A 69 4.35 -4.57 1.28
N GLY A 70 3.27 -4.52 2.08
CA GLY A 70 2.82 -3.29 2.74
C GLY A 70 3.78 -2.71 3.79
N PRO A 71 4.43 -3.50 4.67
CA PRO A 71 5.32 -2.94 5.69
C PRO A 71 6.44 -2.07 5.12
N PRO A 72 7.30 -2.51 4.20
CA PRO A 72 8.35 -1.64 3.63
C PRO A 72 7.78 -0.45 2.84
N LEU A 73 6.59 -0.57 2.25
CA LEU A 73 5.92 0.57 1.61
C LEU A 73 5.58 1.65 2.64
N LEU A 74 5.05 1.29 3.82
CA LEU A 74 4.72 2.26 4.85
C LEU A 74 5.95 2.83 5.57
N GLU A 75 7.05 2.11 5.63
CA GLU A 75 8.34 2.68 6.05
C GLU A 75 8.79 3.79 5.08
N ALA A 76 8.67 3.55 3.77
CA ALA A 76 8.95 4.56 2.75
C ALA A 76 7.99 5.76 2.82
N LEU A 77 6.70 5.53 3.11
CA LEU A 77 5.72 6.60 3.34
C LEU A 77 6.07 7.43 4.58
N ASN A 78 6.42 6.77 5.68
CA ASN A 78 6.79 7.43 6.92
C ASN A 78 8.08 8.26 6.82
N SER A 79 9.05 7.78 6.03
CA SER A 79 10.31 8.53 5.76
C SER A 79 10.13 9.65 4.73
N GLY A 80 8.97 9.77 4.09
CA GLY A 80 8.73 10.71 3.00
C GLY A 80 9.43 10.34 1.69
N ALA A 81 9.86 9.08 1.52
CA ALA A 81 10.38 8.59 0.24
C ALA A 81 9.28 8.39 -0.81
N ILE A 82 8.06 8.18 -0.38
CA ILE A 82 6.82 8.22 -1.17
C ILE A 82 5.78 9.08 -0.46
N ASP A 83 4.77 9.54 -1.21
CA ASP A 83 3.72 10.44 -0.72
C ASP A 83 2.37 9.74 -0.55
N ILE A 84 2.08 8.77 -1.43
CA ILE A 84 0.85 7.95 -1.43
C ILE A 84 1.24 6.49 -1.62
N GLY A 85 0.43 5.57 -1.10
CA GLY A 85 0.62 4.14 -1.32
C GLY A 85 -0.62 3.30 -1.04
N GLN A 86 -0.56 2.02 -1.43
CA GLN A 86 -1.60 1.04 -1.20
C GLN A 86 -1.07 -0.11 -0.35
N THR A 87 -1.85 -0.52 0.66
CA THR A 87 -1.56 -1.72 1.46
C THR A 87 -2.84 -2.49 1.78
N GLY A 88 -2.71 -3.66 2.42
CA GLY A 88 -3.83 -4.31 3.11
C GLY A 88 -4.17 -3.61 4.44
N ASP A 89 -4.92 -4.31 5.27
CA ASP A 89 -5.47 -3.84 6.54
C ASP A 89 -4.41 -3.61 7.64
N THR A 90 -3.48 -4.52 7.79
CA THR A 90 -2.58 -4.58 8.95
C THR A 90 -1.41 -3.59 8.90
N PRO A 91 -0.74 -3.33 7.75
CA PRO A 91 0.41 -2.43 7.73
C PRO A 91 0.12 -1.04 8.31
N PRO A 92 -1.03 -0.37 8.01
CA PRO A 92 -1.30 0.96 8.58
C PRO A 92 -1.53 0.93 10.09
N ILE A 93 -2.02 -0.18 10.66
CA ILE A 93 -2.16 -0.36 12.11
C ILE A 93 -0.77 -0.34 12.78
N TYR A 94 0.19 -1.09 12.22
CA TYR A 94 1.57 -1.09 12.72
C TYR A 94 2.23 0.27 12.57
N ALA A 95 2.05 0.92 11.41
CA ALA A 95 2.60 2.24 11.15
C ALA A 95 2.04 3.29 12.14
N GLN A 96 0.72 3.27 12.40
CA GLN A 96 0.08 4.15 13.36
C GLN A 96 0.59 3.88 14.78
N ALA A 97 0.71 2.61 15.19
CA ALA A 97 1.27 2.22 16.48
C ALA A 97 2.74 2.62 16.63
N ALA A 98 3.48 2.73 15.53
CA ALA A 98 4.84 3.26 15.52
C ALA A 98 4.92 4.81 15.48
N GLY A 99 3.77 5.50 15.51
CA GLY A 99 3.71 6.97 15.49
C GLY A 99 3.86 7.61 14.10
N SER A 100 3.69 6.84 13.02
CA SER A 100 3.76 7.36 11.66
C SER A 100 2.65 8.37 11.38
N LYS A 101 3.00 9.49 10.74
CA LYS A 101 2.07 10.54 10.34
C LYS A 101 1.45 10.22 8.98
N LEU A 102 0.43 9.41 8.97
CA LEU A 102 -0.30 9.00 7.76
C LEU A 102 -1.80 9.22 7.91
N VAL A 103 -2.52 9.21 6.78
CA VAL A 103 -3.98 9.25 6.72
C VAL A 103 -4.52 8.20 5.76
N TYR A 104 -5.67 7.62 6.10
CA TYR A 104 -6.44 6.74 5.21
C TYR A 104 -7.24 7.59 4.22
N LEU A 105 -6.89 7.54 2.94
CA LEU A 105 -7.57 8.29 1.87
C LEU A 105 -8.85 7.61 1.40
N ALA A 106 -8.76 6.32 1.11
CA ALA A 106 -9.84 5.51 0.56
C ALA A 106 -9.61 4.02 0.88
N ALA A 107 -10.64 3.22 0.68
CA ALA A 107 -10.61 1.78 0.88
C ALA A 107 -11.22 1.04 -0.34
N ALA A 108 -10.77 -0.19 -0.53
CA ALA A 108 -11.38 -1.19 -1.42
C ALA A 108 -11.68 -2.46 -0.61
N PRO A 109 -12.89 -3.04 -0.71
CA PRO A 109 -13.23 -4.26 0.02
C PRO A 109 -12.30 -5.43 -0.36
N ASP A 110 -11.98 -6.26 0.61
CA ASP A 110 -11.39 -7.58 0.41
C ASP A 110 -12.29 -8.63 1.06
N LEU A 111 -12.95 -9.43 0.23
CA LEU A 111 -13.86 -10.48 0.68
C LEU A 111 -13.14 -11.74 1.15
N GLY A 112 -11.79 -11.70 1.23
CA GLY A 112 -10.95 -12.79 1.70
C GLY A 112 -10.66 -13.88 0.67
N LYS A 113 -11.20 -13.80 -0.55
CA LYS A 113 -10.95 -14.79 -1.62
C LYS A 113 -9.53 -14.72 -2.19
N ARG A 114 -8.89 -13.56 -2.04
CA ARG A 114 -7.55 -13.26 -2.56
C ARG A 114 -6.41 -13.72 -1.65
N SER A 115 -6.74 -14.22 -0.46
CA SER A 115 -5.76 -14.62 0.55
C SER A 115 -6.12 -15.95 1.16
N GLY A 116 -5.13 -16.66 1.69
CA GLY A 116 -5.39 -17.93 2.36
C GLY A 116 -4.12 -18.56 2.93
N ILE A 117 -4.29 -19.77 3.42
CA ILE A 117 -3.20 -20.59 3.92
C ILE A 117 -3.00 -21.78 2.99
N LEU A 118 -1.80 -21.91 2.47
CA LEU A 118 -1.32 -23.07 1.73
C LEU A 118 -0.57 -24.02 2.67
N VAL A 119 -0.75 -25.30 2.47
CA VAL A 119 0.00 -26.38 3.15
C VAL A 119 0.49 -27.40 2.12
N ARG A 120 1.52 -28.14 2.45
CA ARG A 120 1.97 -29.23 1.61
C ARG A 120 0.94 -30.37 1.66
N ALA A 121 0.67 -31.00 0.54
CA ALA A 121 -0.31 -32.09 0.43
C ALA A 121 0.07 -33.30 1.30
N ASP A 122 1.37 -33.52 1.51
CA ASP A 122 1.94 -34.61 2.32
C ASP A 122 2.15 -34.25 3.80
N SER A 123 1.77 -33.05 4.24
CA SER A 123 2.01 -32.55 5.60
C SER A 123 1.11 -33.14 6.69
N GLY A 124 0.02 -33.83 6.31
CA GLY A 124 -1.01 -34.30 7.24
C GLY A 124 -1.88 -33.17 7.85
N ILE A 125 -1.64 -31.89 7.51
CA ILE A 125 -2.43 -30.74 8.00
C ILE A 125 -3.71 -30.68 7.19
N THR A 126 -4.88 -30.89 7.77
CA THR A 126 -6.18 -30.94 7.08
C THR A 126 -7.13 -29.82 7.46
N LYS A 127 -6.92 -29.18 8.61
CA LYS A 127 -7.72 -28.07 9.15
C LYS A 127 -6.81 -27.10 9.89
N VAL A 128 -7.31 -25.88 10.15
CA VAL A 128 -6.52 -24.82 10.82
C VAL A 128 -6.04 -25.26 12.20
N ALA A 129 -6.81 -26.07 12.94
CA ALA A 129 -6.40 -26.59 14.24
C ALA A 129 -5.12 -27.45 14.17
N ASP A 130 -4.80 -28.06 13.03
CA ASP A 130 -3.60 -28.88 12.85
C ASP A 130 -2.32 -28.01 12.68
N LEU A 131 -2.46 -26.68 12.61
CA LEU A 131 -1.33 -25.74 12.60
C LEU A 131 -0.62 -25.63 13.96
N LYS A 132 -1.20 -26.18 15.02
CA LYS A 132 -0.56 -26.17 16.35
C LYS A 132 0.84 -26.78 16.31
N GLY A 133 1.83 -26.00 16.78
CA GLY A 133 3.25 -26.37 16.76
C GLY A 133 3.92 -26.35 15.38
N LYS A 134 3.23 -25.94 14.30
CA LYS A 134 3.75 -25.91 12.94
C LYS A 134 4.44 -24.58 12.61
N ARG A 135 5.41 -24.64 11.69
CA ARG A 135 6.08 -23.46 11.13
C ARG A 135 5.15 -22.82 10.11
N VAL A 136 4.59 -21.67 10.45
CA VAL A 136 3.65 -20.92 9.62
C VAL A 136 4.33 -19.65 9.14
N ALA A 137 4.61 -19.57 7.83
CA ALA A 137 5.23 -18.39 7.23
C ALA A 137 4.19 -17.36 6.79
N PHE A 138 4.51 -16.12 7.00
CA PHE A 138 3.83 -14.92 6.52
C PHE A 138 4.74 -13.71 6.70
N THR A 139 4.49 -12.60 6.01
CA THR A 139 5.19 -11.34 6.26
C THR A 139 4.60 -10.67 7.49
N ARG A 140 5.41 -10.45 8.53
CA ARG A 140 4.98 -9.78 9.77
C ARG A 140 4.42 -8.39 9.47
N GLY A 141 3.29 -8.04 10.08
CA GLY A 141 2.62 -6.76 9.88
C GLY A 141 1.90 -6.61 8.54
N SER A 142 1.87 -7.64 7.69
CA SER A 142 1.05 -7.66 6.46
C SER A 142 -0.37 -8.14 6.72
N SER A 143 -1.26 -8.04 5.73
CA SER A 143 -2.62 -8.62 5.80
C SER A 143 -2.62 -10.13 5.99
N ALA A 144 -1.61 -10.86 5.50
CA ALA A 144 -1.46 -12.29 5.79
C ALA A 144 -1.27 -12.57 7.29
N HIS A 145 -0.63 -11.65 8.04
CA HIS A 145 -0.52 -11.75 9.48
C HIS A 145 -1.92 -11.70 10.14
N ASN A 146 -2.79 -10.76 9.72
CA ASN A 146 -4.18 -10.70 10.19
C ASN A 146 -4.96 -11.97 9.82
N VAL A 147 -4.80 -12.48 8.60
CA VAL A 147 -5.45 -13.74 8.17
C VAL A 147 -5.06 -14.87 9.10
N VAL A 148 -3.78 -15.04 9.45
CA VAL A 148 -3.32 -16.06 10.39
C VAL A 148 -3.96 -15.88 11.77
N VAL A 149 -3.88 -14.68 12.35
CA VAL A 149 -4.45 -14.37 13.67
C VAL A 149 -5.93 -14.72 13.73
N ARG A 150 -6.71 -14.28 12.75
CA ARG A 150 -8.17 -14.50 12.72
C ARG A 150 -8.56 -15.95 12.47
N LEU A 151 -7.88 -16.64 11.57
CA LEU A 151 -8.17 -18.04 11.28
C LEU A 151 -7.78 -18.94 12.45
N LEU A 152 -6.68 -18.65 13.17
CA LEU A 152 -6.33 -19.36 14.40
C LEU A 152 -7.39 -19.15 15.46
N ALA A 153 -7.82 -17.90 15.72
CA ALA A 153 -8.87 -17.59 16.69
C ALA A 153 -10.19 -18.31 16.36
N ASN A 154 -10.60 -18.35 15.09
CA ASN A 154 -11.78 -19.10 14.63
C ASN A 154 -11.66 -20.62 14.86
N ALA A 155 -10.45 -21.14 14.93
CA ALA A 155 -10.18 -22.56 15.23
C ALA A 155 -9.91 -22.84 16.71
N GLY A 156 -10.07 -21.85 17.59
CA GLY A 156 -9.81 -21.97 19.03
C GLY A 156 -8.32 -22.01 19.39
N LEU A 157 -7.46 -21.54 18.50
CA LEU A 157 -6.03 -21.42 18.72
C LEU A 157 -5.64 -19.95 18.96
N THR A 158 -4.47 -19.77 19.56
CA THR A 158 -3.82 -18.47 19.73
C THR A 158 -2.59 -18.36 18.82
N PHE A 159 -2.08 -17.16 18.67
CA PHE A 159 -0.84 -16.92 17.92
C PHE A 159 0.38 -17.64 18.55
N ALA A 160 0.35 -17.88 19.87
CA ALA A 160 1.39 -18.62 20.59
C ALA A 160 1.36 -20.14 20.31
N ASP A 161 0.29 -20.67 19.73
CA ASP A 161 0.18 -22.10 19.41
C ASP A 161 0.94 -22.49 18.12
N ILE A 162 1.44 -21.54 17.33
CA ILE A 162 2.21 -21.81 16.12
C ILE A 162 3.68 -21.38 16.29
N GLN A 163 4.53 -21.77 15.34
CA GLN A 163 5.89 -21.24 15.16
C GLN A 163 5.87 -20.24 13.99
N PRO A 164 5.74 -18.93 14.27
CA PRO A 164 5.67 -17.94 13.21
C PRO A 164 7.04 -17.76 12.53
N VAL A 165 7.04 -17.77 11.20
CA VAL A 165 8.24 -17.56 10.38
C VAL A 165 8.02 -16.29 9.53
N ASP A 166 8.79 -15.24 9.82
CA ASP A 166 8.69 -13.95 9.12
C ASP A 166 9.50 -14.00 7.82
N LEU A 167 8.81 -14.03 6.68
CA LEU A 167 9.43 -14.09 5.36
C LEU A 167 8.69 -13.18 4.37
N GLN A 168 9.46 -12.53 3.50
CA GLN A 168 8.87 -11.84 2.34
C GLN A 168 8.27 -12.88 1.35
N PRO A 169 7.30 -12.48 0.51
CA PRO A 169 6.55 -13.42 -0.34
C PRO A 169 7.41 -14.34 -1.19
N ALA A 170 8.48 -13.83 -1.82
CA ALA A 170 9.36 -14.63 -2.68
C ALA A 170 10.17 -15.66 -1.87
N ASP A 171 10.69 -15.28 -0.70
CA ASP A 171 11.45 -16.16 0.20
C ASP A 171 10.54 -17.24 0.80
N ALA A 172 9.31 -16.86 1.19
CA ALA A 172 8.30 -17.79 1.68
C ALA A 172 7.92 -18.82 0.61
N ALA A 173 7.76 -18.41 -0.66
CA ALA A 173 7.51 -19.31 -1.77
C ALA A 173 8.64 -20.33 -1.96
N ALA A 174 9.90 -19.90 -1.85
CA ALA A 174 11.07 -20.78 -1.92
C ALA A 174 11.10 -21.74 -0.73
N ALA A 175 10.93 -21.25 0.50
CA ALA A 175 10.91 -22.07 1.71
C ALA A 175 9.77 -23.10 1.70
N PHE A 176 8.59 -22.73 1.19
CA PHE A 176 7.45 -23.63 1.07
C PHE A 176 7.75 -24.79 0.10
N ARG A 177 8.27 -24.50 -1.09
CA ARG A 177 8.66 -25.55 -2.07
C ARG A 177 9.71 -26.52 -1.55
N ASN A 178 10.66 -26.02 -0.77
CA ASN A 178 11.77 -26.80 -0.23
C ASN A 178 11.44 -27.51 1.10
N GLY A 179 10.19 -27.35 1.65
CA GLY A 179 9.80 -27.94 2.93
C GLY A 179 10.41 -27.25 4.15
N GLY A 180 10.94 -26.04 3.98
CA GLY A 180 11.48 -25.22 5.07
C GLY A 180 10.41 -24.68 6.00
N ILE A 181 9.14 -24.67 5.58
CA ILE A 181 7.95 -24.28 6.34
C ILE A 181 6.83 -25.28 6.12
N ASP A 182 5.88 -25.36 7.05
CA ASP A 182 4.78 -26.34 7.01
C ASP A 182 3.51 -25.73 6.42
N ALA A 183 3.30 -24.40 6.60
CA ALA A 183 2.20 -23.65 6.05
C ALA A 183 2.66 -22.25 5.62
N TRP A 184 1.97 -21.70 4.63
CA TRP A 184 2.25 -20.37 4.08
C TRP A 184 0.97 -19.57 3.94
N ALA A 185 0.84 -18.49 4.73
CA ALA A 185 -0.25 -17.53 4.61
C ALA A 185 0.19 -16.40 3.68
N ILE A 186 -0.62 -16.13 2.64
CA ILE A 186 -0.24 -15.24 1.55
C ILE A 186 -1.48 -14.72 0.80
N TRP A 187 -1.28 -13.69 0.00
CA TRP A 187 -2.27 -13.05 -0.88
C TRP A 187 -1.91 -13.20 -2.36
N ASP A 188 -2.87 -12.92 -3.24
CA ASP A 188 -2.68 -12.93 -4.69
C ASP A 188 -1.68 -11.83 -5.15
N PRO A 189 -0.88 -12.08 -6.20
CA PRO A 189 -0.92 -13.27 -7.06
C PRO A 189 -0.19 -14.50 -6.49
N PHE A 190 0.56 -14.35 -5.40
CA PHE A 190 1.35 -15.43 -4.80
C PHE A 190 0.46 -16.58 -4.29
N PHE A 191 -0.76 -16.30 -3.82
CA PHE A 191 -1.70 -17.34 -3.39
C PHE A 191 -2.11 -18.21 -4.58
N ALA A 192 -2.53 -17.60 -5.68
CA ALA A 192 -2.89 -18.33 -6.89
C ALA A 192 -1.71 -19.08 -7.51
N LEU A 193 -0.52 -18.47 -7.52
CA LEU A 193 0.73 -19.14 -7.95
C LEU A 193 1.06 -20.33 -7.06
N GLY A 194 1.00 -20.18 -5.75
CA GLY A 194 1.29 -21.21 -4.77
C GLY A 194 0.33 -22.39 -4.87
N GLN A 195 -0.93 -22.17 -5.23
CA GLN A 195 -1.91 -23.22 -5.48
C GLN A 195 -1.54 -24.14 -6.66
N ARG A 196 -0.68 -23.69 -7.58
CA ARG A 196 -0.17 -24.48 -8.70
C ARG A 196 1.12 -25.25 -8.41
N PHE A 197 1.70 -25.10 -7.22
CA PHE A 197 2.86 -25.90 -6.87
C PHE A 197 2.49 -27.40 -6.75
N PRO A 198 3.29 -28.32 -7.29
CA PRO A 198 2.92 -29.74 -7.40
C PRO A 198 2.50 -30.42 -6.09
N ASN A 199 3.03 -29.94 -4.96
CA ASN A 199 2.74 -30.49 -3.63
C ASN A 199 2.06 -29.46 -2.73
N ALA A 200 1.27 -28.53 -3.30
CA ALA A 200 0.53 -27.55 -2.54
C ALA A 200 -0.95 -27.90 -2.48
N ARG A 201 -1.55 -27.57 -1.35
CA ARG A 201 -2.99 -27.63 -1.14
C ARG A 201 -3.44 -26.40 -0.37
N THR A 202 -4.56 -25.82 -0.78
CA THR A 202 -5.23 -24.79 0.02
C THR A 202 -5.79 -25.44 1.27
N LEU A 203 -5.35 -24.97 2.44
CA LEU A 203 -5.94 -25.36 3.72
C LEU A 203 -7.27 -24.65 3.93
N THR A 204 -7.27 -23.33 3.72
CA THR A 204 -8.43 -22.46 3.75
C THR A 204 -8.10 -21.15 3.04
N ASP A 205 -9.11 -20.49 2.45
CA ASP A 205 -9.04 -19.08 2.10
C ASP A 205 -9.40 -18.20 3.31
N ALA A 206 -9.34 -16.89 3.10
CA ALA A 206 -9.65 -15.92 4.14
C ALA A 206 -11.09 -15.39 4.08
N GLU A 207 -12.04 -16.06 3.42
CA GLU A 207 -13.45 -15.62 3.36
C GLU A 207 -14.06 -15.41 4.75
N LYS A 208 -13.60 -16.15 5.75
CA LYS A 208 -14.00 -15.98 7.16
C LYS A 208 -13.31 -14.82 7.87
N ALA A 209 -12.47 -14.08 7.15
CA ALA A 209 -11.73 -12.94 7.66
C ALA A 209 -11.72 -11.78 6.65
N PRO A 210 -12.91 -11.31 6.19
CA PRO A 210 -12.97 -10.20 5.25
C PRO A 210 -12.36 -8.93 5.87
N SER A 211 -11.76 -8.10 5.03
CA SER A 211 -11.11 -6.85 5.44
C SER A 211 -11.20 -5.79 4.34
N ASN A 212 -10.34 -4.79 4.37
CA ASN A 212 -10.20 -3.81 3.31
C ASN A 212 -8.72 -3.65 2.92
N ARG A 213 -8.48 -3.28 1.68
CA ARG A 213 -7.24 -2.66 1.25
C ARG A 213 -7.39 -1.15 1.39
N PHE A 214 -6.30 -0.49 1.75
CA PHE A 214 -6.32 0.95 2.00
C PHE A 214 -5.35 1.68 1.08
N PHE A 215 -5.78 2.85 0.64
CA PHE A 215 -4.97 3.85 -0.01
C PHE A 215 -4.64 4.91 1.03
N LEU A 216 -3.36 5.17 1.22
CA LEU A 216 -2.84 6.01 2.30
C LEU A 216 -1.96 7.12 1.74
N ALA A 217 -1.87 8.22 2.47
CA ALA A 217 -0.92 9.28 2.18
C ALA A 217 -0.18 9.71 3.45
N GLY A 218 0.98 10.33 3.29
CA GLY A 218 1.57 11.14 4.34
C GLY A 218 0.60 12.26 4.75
N ALA A 219 0.42 12.48 6.06
CA ALA A 219 -0.56 13.44 6.56
C ALA A 219 -0.29 14.87 6.03
N ASP A 220 0.97 15.29 6.05
CA ASP A 220 1.38 16.61 5.56
C ASP A 220 1.14 16.74 4.04
N TYR A 221 1.44 15.69 3.26
CA TYR A 221 1.17 15.68 1.82
C TYR A 221 -0.33 15.84 1.53
N ALA A 222 -1.18 15.05 2.20
CA ALA A 222 -2.62 15.10 2.00
C ALA A 222 -3.23 16.47 2.37
N ALA A 223 -2.73 17.10 3.44
CA ALA A 223 -3.18 18.42 3.87
C ALA A 223 -2.76 19.52 2.87
N GLN A 224 -1.57 19.44 2.31
CA GLN A 224 -1.03 20.46 1.39
C GLN A 224 -1.50 20.28 -0.05
N ASN A 225 -1.94 19.08 -0.47
CA ASN A 225 -2.28 18.74 -1.84
C ASN A 225 -3.67 18.11 -2.01
N PRO A 226 -4.76 18.73 -1.49
CA PRO A 226 -6.10 18.14 -1.49
C PRO A 226 -6.64 17.87 -2.91
N ASP A 227 -6.28 18.69 -3.91
CA ASP A 227 -6.69 18.49 -5.30
C ASP A 227 -5.99 17.28 -5.94
N ALA A 228 -4.71 17.08 -5.64
CA ALA A 228 -3.97 15.90 -6.10
C ALA A 228 -4.53 14.62 -5.47
N VAL A 229 -4.86 14.63 -4.17
CA VAL A 229 -5.53 13.54 -3.47
C VAL A 229 -6.91 13.24 -4.08
N SER A 230 -7.71 14.27 -4.35
CA SER A 230 -9.02 14.11 -5.00
C SER A 230 -8.87 13.51 -6.41
N THR A 231 -7.91 13.98 -7.19
CA THR A 231 -7.61 13.47 -8.53
C THR A 231 -7.19 11.99 -8.46
N PHE A 232 -6.33 11.63 -7.50
CA PHE A 232 -5.89 10.26 -7.27
C PHE A 232 -7.08 9.32 -6.97
N VAL A 233 -7.96 9.68 -6.03
CA VAL A 233 -9.13 8.85 -5.66
C VAL A 233 -10.11 8.70 -6.84
N GLN A 234 -10.32 9.76 -7.63
CA GLN A 234 -11.14 9.68 -8.85
C GLN A 234 -10.55 8.72 -9.90
N GLU A 235 -9.22 8.70 -10.05
CA GLU A 235 -8.57 7.78 -11.00
C GLU A 235 -8.59 6.34 -10.49
N LEU A 236 -8.52 6.10 -9.17
CA LEU A 236 -8.75 4.77 -8.60
C LEU A 236 -10.16 4.27 -8.94
N ASP A 237 -11.17 5.10 -8.73
CA ASP A 237 -12.56 4.74 -9.01
C ASP A 237 -12.79 4.47 -10.51
N ARG A 238 -12.24 5.33 -11.39
CA ARG A 238 -12.30 5.11 -12.84
C ARG A 238 -11.66 3.79 -13.26
N ALA A 239 -10.47 3.48 -12.72
CA ALA A 239 -9.76 2.25 -13.00
C ALA A 239 -10.52 1.02 -12.47
N SER A 240 -11.19 1.15 -11.32
CA SER A 240 -12.02 0.11 -10.72
C SER A 240 -13.23 -0.22 -11.59
N ARG A 241 -13.93 0.79 -12.10
CA ARG A 241 -15.05 0.58 -13.06
C ARG A 241 -14.58 -0.07 -14.34
N TRP A 242 -13.43 0.38 -14.87
CA TRP A 242 -12.86 -0.26 -16.06
C TRP A 242 -12.55 -1.73 -15.80
N ALA A 243 -11.93 -2.08 -14.66
CA ALA A 243 -11.63 -3.45 -14.29
C ALA A 243 -12.88 -4.34 -14.23
N THR A 244 -13.96 -3.82 -13.66
CA THR A 244 -15.24 -4.52 -13.56
C THR A 244 -15.84 -4.77 -14.94
N ALA A 245 -15.72 -3.81 -15.87
CA ALA A 245 -16.29 -3.89 -17.22
C ALA A 245 -15.42 -4.75 -18.17
N HIS A 246 -14.11 -4.93 -17.88
CA HIS A 246 -13.15 -5.54 -18.81
C HIS A 246 -12.31 -6.65 -18.15
N PRO A 247 -12.92 -7.70 -17.57
CA PRO A 247 -12.19 -8.72 -16.80
C PRO A 247 -11.16 -9.51 -17.63
N ALA A 248 -11.40 -9.72 -18.94
CA ALA A 248 -10.48 -10.42 -19.82
C ALA A 248 -9.22 -9.55 -20.13
N ASP A 249 -9.43 -8.27 -20.39
CA ASP A 249 -8.35 -7.32 -20.65
C ASP A 249 -7.51 -7.10 -19.39
N LEU A 250 -8.16 -7.13 -18.22
CA LEU A 250 -7.51 -7.02 -16.92
C LEU A 250 -6.51 -8.15 -16.67
N ALA A 251 -6.88 -9.40 -16.92
CA ALA A 251 -5.98 -10.54 -16.78
C ALA A 251 -4.76 -10.42 -17.72
N THR A 252 -4.99 -9.97 -18.96
CA THR A 252 -3.91 -9.71 -19.93
C THR A 252 -2.99 -8.58 -19.45
N LEU A 253 -3.57 -7.48 -18.94
CA LEU A 253 -2.82 -6.35 -18.39
C LEU A 253 -1.95 -6.81 -17.21
N PHE A 254 -2.51 -7.52 -16.26
CA PHE A 254 -1.76 -8.03 -15.10
C PHE A 254 -0.62 -8.94 -15.53
N SER A 255 -0.89 -9.93 -16.40
CA SER A 255 0.13 -10.83 -16.92
C SER A 255 1.30 -10.10 -17.58
N SER A 256 1.01 -9.04 -18.36
CA SER A 256 2.06 -8.26 -19.04
C SER A 256 3.01 -7.53 -18.09
N VAL A 257 2.52 -7.19 -16.89
CA VAL A 257 3.28 -6.42 -15.88
C VAL A 257 3.96 -7.32 -14.85
N THR A 258 3.23 -8.33 -14.39
CA THR A 258 3.71 -9.24 -13.34
C THR A 258 4.62 -10.33 -13.89
N GLY A 259 4.48 -10.66 -15.18
CA GLY A 259 5.10 -11.84 -15.80
C GLY A 259 4.45 -13.16 -15.36
N VAL A 260 3.33 -13.10 -14.64
CA VAL A 260 2.56 -14.27 -14.19
C VAL A 260 1.72 -14.79 -15.34
N ASP A 261 1.57 -16.12 -15.42
CA ASP A 261 0.77 -16.81 -16.42
C ASP A 261 -0.65 -16.22 -16.53
N PRO A 262 -1.17 -15.91 -17.73
CA PRO A 262 -2.49 -15.30 -17.91
C PRO A 262 -3.65 -16.08 -17.26
N ASP A 263 -3.55 -17.42 -17.18
CA ASP A 263 -4.60 -18.23 -16.54
C ASP A 263 -4.58 -18.10 -15.01
N VAL A 264 -3.42 -17.79 -14.42
CA VAL A 264 -3.32 -17.40 -13.01
C VAL A 264 -3.93 -16.03 -12.80
N GLU A 265 -3.61 -15.07 -13.66
CA GLU A 265 -4.14 -13.71 -13.54
C GLU A 265 -5.65 -13.62 -13.78
N LYS A 266 -6.24 -14.51 -14.59
CA LYS A 266 -7.70 -14.66 -14.68
C LYS A 266 -8.32 -15.04 -13.32
N ILE A 267 -7.66 -15.95 -12.58
CA ILE A 267 -8.11 -16.35 -11.25
C ILE A 267 -8.01 -15.17 -10.28
N VAL A 268 -6.87 -14.46 -10.30
CA VAL A 268 -6.63 -13.28 -9.47
C VAL A 268 -7.68 -12.21 -9.74
N ALA A 269 -7.91 -11.86 -11.02
CA ALA A 269 -8.90 -10.86 -11.42
C ALA A 269 -10.32 -11.22 -10.99
N ALA A 270 -10.70 -12.51 -11.07
CA ALA A 270 -12.03 -12.99 -10.69
C ALA A 270 -12.29 -13.00 -9.18
N ARG A 271 -11.24 -12.99 -8.36
CA ARG A 271 -11.35 -12.98 -6.88
C ARG A 271 -11.49 -11.57 -6.32
N ASP A 272 -11.09 -10.56 -7.07
CA ASP A 272 -11.05 -9.18 -6.60
C ASP A 272 -12.40 -8.47 -6.75
N VAL A 273 -12.61 -7.48 -5.87
CA VAL A 273 -13.75 -6.55 -5.92
C VAL A 273 -13.21 -5.16 -6.24
N TYR A 274 -13.62 -4.66 -7.39
CA TYR A 274 -13.14 -3.38 -7.92
C TYR A 274 -14.13 -2.27 -7.58
N THR A 275 -14.12 -1.82 -6.33
CA THR A 275 -14.86 -0.65 -5.85
C THR A 275 -13.98 0.19 -4.95
N ILE A 276 -14.19 1.51 -4.97
CA ILE A 276 -13.43 2.46 -4.15
C ILE A 276 -14.41 3.27 -3.32
N HIS A 277 -14.16 3.34 -2.02
CA HIS A 277 -14.96 4.11 -1.08
C HIS A 277 -14.08 5.05 -0.26
N TYR A 278 -14.55 6.26 0.02
CA TYR A 278 -14.04 6.99 1.17
C TYR A 278 -14.40 6.23 2.45
N LEU A 279 -13.57 6.38 3.49
CA LEU A 279 -13.84 5.68 4.74
C LEU A 279 -15.15 6.15 5.35
N ASP A 280 -16.05 5.20 5.56
CA ASP A 280 -17.28 5.37 6.33
C ASP A 280 -17.14 4.75 7.74
N ASN A 281 -18.20 4.84 8.52
CA ASN A 281 -18.20 4.29 9.88
C ASN A 281 -18.03 2.77 9.91
N ALA A 282 -18.52 2.04 8.90
CA ALA A 282 -18.42 0.59 8.86
C ALA A 282 -16.99 0.15 8.57
N ILE A 283 -16.33 0.78 7.59
CA ILE A 283 -14.92 0.53 7.24
C ILE A 283 -14.01 0.87 8.43
N ILE A 284 -14.23 2.04 9.07
CA ILE A 284 -13.45 2.46 10.25
C ILE A 284 -13.64 1.47 11.40
N HIS A 285 -14.86 1.04 11.66
CA HIS A 285 -15.16 0.08 12.73
C HIS A 285 -14.48 -1.27 12.47
N GLN A 286 -14.57 -1.80 11.25
CA GLN A 286 -13.90 -3.05 10.88
C GLN A 286 -12.38 -2.96 11.06
N GLN A 287 -11.76 -1.87 10.63
CA GLN A 287 -10.33 -1.64 10.78
C GLN A 287 -9.93 -1.50 12.26
N GLN A 288 -10.78 -0.82 13.07
CA GLN A 288 -10.56 -0.70 14.51
C GLN A 288 -10.60 -2.05 15.21
N GLN A 289 -11.53 -2.93 14.84
CA GLN A 289 -11.59 -4.29 15.40
C GLN A 289 -10.32 -5.08 15.16
N ILE A 290 -9.68 -4.93 14.00
CA ILE A 290 -8.38 -5.55 13.71
C ILE A 290 -7.30 -4.96 14.63
N ALA A 291 -7.26 -3.64 14.75
CA ALA A 291 -6.29 -2.95 15.61
C ALA A 291 -6.43 -3.36 17.09
N ASP A 292 -7.66 -3.44 17.59
CA ASP A 292 -7.96 -3.86 18.97
C ASP A 292 -7.51 -5.30 19.23
N ALA A 293 -7.76 -6.20 18.28
CA ALA A 293 -7.31 -7.59 18.39
C ALA A 293 -5.77 -7.70 18.42
N PHE A 294 -5.09 -6.91 17.60
CA PHE A 294 -3.62 -6.88 17.59
C PHE A 294 -3.04 -6.30 18.88
N GLN A 295 -3.68 -5.31 19.46
CA GLN A 295 -3.29 -4.75 20.75
C GLN A 295 -3.53 -5.76 21.88
N GLN A 296 -4.68 -6.42 21.94
CA GLN A 296 -5.01 -7.44 22.93
C GLN A 296 -4.04 -8.64 22.91
N LEU A 297 -3.54 -8.99 21.73
CA LEU A 297 -2.55 -10.05 21.53
C LEU A 297 -1.10 -9.59 21.79
N GLY A 298 -0.89 -8.32 22.14
CA GLY A 298 0.45 -7.74 22.34
C GLY A 298 1.27 -7.64 21.05
N LEU A 299 0.63 -7.68 19.87
CA LEU A 299 1.28 -7.60 18.57
C LEU A 299 1.61 -6.14 18.17
N ILE A 300 0.91 -5.17 18.77
CA ILE A 300 1.26 -3.75 18.76
C ILE A 300 1.39 -3.23 20.20
N PRO A 301 2.25 -2.23 20.47
CA PRO A 301 2.64 -1.83 21.84
C PRO A 301 1.53 -1.07 22.59
N HIS A 302 0.61 -0.42 21.88
CA HIS A 302 -0.50 0.35 22.47
C HIS A 302 -1.67 0.44 21.51
N ALA A 303 -2.83 0.80 22.04
CA ALA A 303 -4.05 1.02 21.25
C ALA A 303 -3.86 2.19 20.26
N VAL A 304 -4.49 2.06 19.09
CA VAL A 304 -4.55 3.12 18.08
C VAL A 304 -6.00 3.49 17.80
N ASP A 305 -6.25 4.73 17.41
CA ASP A 305 -7.55 5.22 16.97
C ASP A 305 -7.53 5.39 15.43
N VAL A 306 -8.13 4.45 14.73
CA VAL A 306 -8.23 4.46 13.27
C VAL A 306 -8.97 5.69 12.76
N ARG A 307 -10.01 6.14 13.49
CA ARG A 307 -10.81 7.31 13.12
C ARG A 307 -9.99 8.59 13.13
N ALA A 308 -9.05 8.73 14.05
CA ALA A 308 -8.23 9.93 14.19
C ALA A 308 -7.38 10.25 12.95
N ILE A 309 -7.10 9.24 12.11
CA ILE A 309 -6.30 9.38 10.89
C ILE A 309 -7.10 9.09 9.61
N ALA A 310 -8.43 9.08 9.68
CA ALA A 310 -9.27 9.00 8.49
C ALA A 310 -9.32 10.36 7.78
N TYR A 311 -8.99 10.37 6.48
CA TYR A 311 -9.06 11.58 5.66
C TYR A 311 -10.50 12.05 5.51
N VAL A 312 -10.74 13.35 5.69
CA VAL A 312 -12.05 13.98 5.51
C VAL A 312 -12.08 14.66 4.14
N PRO A 313 -12.64 14.04 3.11
CA PRO A 313 -12.72 14.64 1.79
C PRO A 313 -13.68 15.86 1.79
N SER A 314 -13.39 16.84 0.93
CA SER A 314 -14.29 17.96 0.72
C SER A 314 -15.66 17.51 0.20
N ALA A 315 -16.71 18.33 0.39
CA ALA A 315 -18.04 18.05 -0.15
C ALA A 315 -18.00 17.85 -1.69
N LYS A 316 -17.17 18.63 -2.40
CA LYS A 316 -16.95 18.49 -3.85
C LYS A 316 -16.33 17.13 -4.22
N ALA A 317 -15.32 16.68 -3.46
CA ALA A 317 -14.65 15.40 -3.71
C ALA A 317 -15.61 14.22 -3.47
N ARG A 318 -16.42 14.26 -2.41
CA ARG A 318 -17.46 13.24 -2.14
C ARG A 318 -18.52 13.21 -3.23
N ALA A 319 -19.00 14.38 -3.67
CA ALA A 319 -20.01 14.46 -4.74
C ALA A 319 -19.47 13.91 -6.06
N ALA A 320 -18.21 14.19 -6.40
CA ALA A 320 -17.59 13.70 -7.62
C ALA A 320 -17.50 12.16 -7.65
N LEU A 321 -17.11 11.51 -6.53
CA LEU A 321 -17.07 10.06 -6.42
C LEU A 321 -18.47 9.47 -6.52
N ALA A 322 -19.44 9.99 -5.75
CA ALA A 322 -20.83 9.51 -5.76
C ALA A 322 -21.54 9.72 -7.11
N GLN A 323 -21.16 10.71 -7.90
CA GLN A 323 -21.69 10.90 -9.25
C GLN A 323 -21.15 9.84 -10.21
N ALA A 324 -19.90 9.48 -10.04
CA ALA A 324 -19.25 8.46 -10.82
C ALA A 324 -19.82 7.06 -10.57
N GLU A 325 -20.22 6.73 -9.33
CA GLU A 325 -20.91 5.47 -8.99
C GLU A 325 -22.29 5.30 -9.65
N ARG A 326 -22.90 6.39 -10.14
CA ARG A 326 -24.23 6.38 -10.79
C ARG A 326 -24.18 6.28 -12.31
N GLN A 327 -23.00 6.37 -12.91
CA GLN A 327 -22.76 6.25 -14.37
C GLN A 327 -22.22 4.87 -14.74
#